data_c2c42c7e15decf41a6c00b41555440d1
#
_entry.id   c2c42c7e15decf41a6c00b41555440d1
#
_cell.length_a   1.000
_cell.length_b   1.000
_cell.length_c   1.000
_cell.angle_alpha   90.00
_cell.angle_beta   90.00
_cell.angle_gamma   90.00
#
_symmetry.space_group_name_H-M   'P 1'
#
loop_
_entity.id
_entity.type
_entity.pdbx_description
1 polymer ?
#
loop_
_entity_poly.entity_id
_entity_poly.type
_entity_poly.pdbx_seq_one_letter_code
_entity_poly.pdbx_strand_id
1 'polypeptide(L)'
;MSVPSTDARSAHADGVQRLLASYRAIPQDATVRLAKPTSNLFRARAKTRTKGLDTSGLTNVIAVDAEARTADVAGMCTYEDLVAATLPHGLSPLVVPQLKTITLGGAVTGLGIESASFRNGLPHESVLEMDVLTGTGDVVRASPDENPDLFRAFPNSYGTLGYSVRLKIELEPVKPFVALRHLRFHSLSALIEAMDRIVETGGLNGEPVDYLDGVVFSAEESYLCVGQRSATPGPVSDYTGKQIYYRSIQHDGPTDGAEKHDRLTIHDYLWRWDTDWFWCSRAFGAQNPRIRRWWPRRYRRSSVYWKLIGYDRRFGIADRIEKRNGRPPRERVVQDIE
;
A
#
# COMPACT_ATOMS: atom_id res chain seq x y z
N MET A 1 -15.74 -17.84 17.16
CA MET A 1 -14.34 -18.23 17.40
C MET A 1 -13.77 -18.86 16.14
N SER A 2 -13.04 -18.12 15.33
CA SER A 2 -12.24 -18.69 14.24
C SER A 2 -10.95 -19.22 14.86
N VAL A 3 -10.91 -20.51 15.18
CA VAL A 3 -9.68 -21.19 15.60
C VAL A 3 -8.70 -21.12 14.42
N PRO A 4 -7.47 -20.60 14.61
CA PRO A 4 -6.46 -20.62 13.56
C PRO A 4 -6.31 -22.06 13.07
N SER A 5 -6.36 -22.28 11.76
CA SER A 5 -6.11 -23.62 11.25
C SER A 5 -4.72 -24.04 11.70
N THR A 6 -4.59 -25.19 12.35
CA THR A 6 -3.32 -25.79 12.77
C THR A 6 -2.31 -25.80 11.62
N ASP A 7 -2.80 -25.86 10.41
CA ASP A 7 -2.09 -25.83 9.14
C ASP A 7 -1.34 -24.49 8.89
N ALA A 8 -1.99 -23.33 9.11
CA ALA A 8 -1.36 -22.02 8.83
C ALA A 8 -0.20 -21.70 9.78
N ARG A 9 -0.32 -22.11 11.06
CA ARG A 9 0.75 -21.96 12.04
C ARG A 9 1.93 -22.89 11.72
N SER A 10 1.66 -24.14 11.36
CA SER A 10 2.68 -25.08 10.94
C SER A 10 3.41 -24.60 9.69
N ALA A 11 2.69 -24.16 8.67
CA ALA A 11 3.27 -23.61 7.44
C ALA A 11 4.16 -22.38 7.72
N HIS A 12 3.75 -21.50 8.66
CA HIS A 12 4.56 -20.37 9.09
C HIS A 12 5.85 -20.84 9.78
N ALA A 13 5.76 -21.78 10.73
CA ALA A 13 6.93 -22.33 11.43
C ALA A 13 7.93 -22.95 10.44
N ASP A 14 7.45 -23.71 9.46
CA ASP A 14 8.29 -24.26 8.38
C ASP A 14 8.93 -23.17 7.53
N GLY A 15 8.20 -22.08 7.29
CA GLY A 15 8.71 -20.89 6.60
C GLY A 15 9.86 -20.23 7.35
N VAL A 16 9.73 -20.09 8.67
CA VAL A 16 10.80 -19.57 9.55
C VAL A 16 12.03 -20.48 9.50
N GLN A 17 11.86 -21.80 9.55
CA GLN A 17 13.00 -22.74 9.47
C GLN A 17 13.72 -22.62 8.13
N ARG A 18 13.00 -22.49 6.99
CA ARG A 18 13.62 -22.26 5.69
C ARG A 18 14.37 -20.93 5.63
N LEU A 19 13.79 -19.86 6.18
CA LEU A 19 14.45 -18.56 6.29
C LEU A 19 15.77 -18.68 7.04
N LEU A 20 15.76 -19.28 8.23
CA LEU A 20 16.94 -19.49 9.08
C LEU A 20 18.00 -20.37 8.39
N ALA A 21 17.60 -21.44 7.74
CA ALA A 21 18.51 -22.29 6.97
C ALA A 21 19.20 -21.49 5.84
N SER A 22 18.42 -20.64 5.13
CA SER A 22 18.97 -19.78 4.08
C SER A 22 19.90 -18.69 4.64
N TYR A 23 19.63 -18.17 5.83
CA TYR A 23 20.50 -17.21 6.52
C TYR A 23 21.85 -17.83 6.87
N ARG A 24 21.84 -19.02 7.49
CA ARG A 24 23.07 -19.76 7.87
C ARG A 24 23.95 -20.14 6.67
N ALA A 25 23.37 -20.21 5.49
CA ALA A 25 24.10 -20.49 4.23
C ALA A 25 24.77 -19.26 3.61
N ILE A 26 24.53 -18.05 4.15
CA ILE A 26 25.18 -16.82 3.68
C ILE A 26 26.55 -16.68 4.35
N PRO A 27 27.63 -16.43 3.61
CA PRO A 27 28.93 -16.12 4.19
C PRO A 27 28.87 -14.88 5.10
N GLN A 28 29.65 -14.87 6.20
CA GLN A 28 29.62 -13.82 7.22
C GLN A 28 29.93 -12.42 6.69
N ASP A 29 30.75 -12.34 5.65
CA ASP A 29 31.15 -11.10 4.96
C ASP A 29 30.22 -10.69 3.82
N ALA A 30 29.18 -11.48 3.54
CA ALA A 30 28.29 -11.23 2.44
C ALA A 30 27.07 -10.41 2.85
N THR A 31 26.61 -9.56 1.91
CA THR A 31 25.39 -8.76 2.11
C THR A 31 24.14 -9.63 2.18
N VAL A 32 23.34 -9.46 3.24
CA VAL A 32 22.05 -10.13 3.41
C VAL A 32 20.94 -9.33 2.70
N ARG A 33 20.08 -10.04 1.99
CA ARG A 33 18.90 -9.47 1.33
C ARG A 33 17.77 -10.47 1.26
N LEU A 34 16.54 -10.00 1.11
CA LEU A 34 15.38 -10.88 0.90
C LEU A 34 15.30 -11.34 -0.56
N ALA A 35 15.01 -12.62 -0.80
CA ALA A 35 14.68 -13.16 -2.13
C ALA A 35 13.19 -12.94 -2.42
N LYS A 36 12.76 -11.69 -2.53
CA LYS A 36 11.36 -11.37 -2.86
C LYS A 36 11.27 -10.39 -4.02
N PRO A 37 10.19 -10.43 -4.81
CA PRO A 37 9.82 -9.33 -5.68
C PRO A 37 9.61 -8.07 -4.84
N THR A 38 9.99 -6.92 -5.36
CA THR A 38 9.73 -5.65 -4.68
C THR A 38 8.83 -4.77 -5.53
N SER A 39 7.90 -4.10 -4.89
CA SER A 39 7.09 -3.05 -5.50
C SER A 39 7.82 -1.71 -5.56
N ASN A 40 8.97 -1.57 -4.90
CA ASN A 40 9.72 -0.32 -4.90
C ASN A 40 10.47 -0.13 -6.23
N LEU A 41 9.88 0.65 -7.14
CA LEU A 41 10.43 0.99 -8.45
C LEU A 41 11.45 2.13 -8.40
N PHE A 42 11.45 2.93 -7.35
CA PHE A 42 12.23 4.16 -7.27
C PHE A 42 13.64 3.94 -6.73
N ARG A 43 13.90 2.81 -6.08
CA ARG A 43 15.24 2.50 -5.57
C ARG A 43 16.03 1.69 -6.58
N ALA A 44 17.13 2.26 -7.07
CA ALA A 44 18.14 1.52 -7.79
C ALA A 44 18.73 0.45 -6.86
N ARG A 45 18.77 -0.80 -7.32
CA ARG A 45 19.39 -1.90 -6.58
C ARG A 45 20.67 -2.30 -7.27
N ALA A 46 21.77 -2.34 -6.52
CA ALA A 46 22.99 -2.95 -6.97
C ALA A 46 22.75 -4.43 -7.31
N LYS A 47 23.31 -4.88 -8.45
CA LYS A 47 23.31 -6.31 -8.79
C LYS A 47 24.20 -7.02 -7.79
N THR A 48 23.63 -7.88 -6.95
CA THR A 48 24.42 -8.75 -6.06
C THR A 48 24.41 -10.16 -6.61
N ARG A 49 25.51 -10.88 -6.41
CA ARG A 49 25.64 -12.30 -6.76
C ARG A 49 25.15 -13.22 -5.62
N THR A 50 24.97 -12.68 -4.42
CA THR A 50 24.50 -13.43 -3.25
C THR A 50 23.06 -13.85 -3.41
N LYS A 51 22.80 -15.10 -3.08
CA LYS A 51 21.44 -15.65 -2.98
C LYS A 51 20.72 -14.94 -1.82
N GLY A 52 19.50 -14.45 -2.05
CA GLY A 52 18.72 -13.82 -0.99
C GLY A 52 18.10 -14.85 -0.04
N LEU A 53 17.66 -14.37 1.12
CA LEU A 53 16.94 -15.18 2.12
C LEU A 53 15.65 -15.74 1.52
N ASP A 54 15.38 -17.01 1.78
CA ASP A 54 14.15 -17.67 1.35
C ASP A 54 12.98 -17.20 2.22
N THR A 55 12.08 -16.44 1.62
CA THR A 55 10.88 -15.89 2.28
C THR A 55 9.59 -16.57 1.82
N SER A 56 9.66 -17.65 1.05
CA SER A 56 8.53 -18.28 0.37
C SER A 56 7.43 -18.78 1.32
N GLY A 57 7.77 -19.09 2.56
CA GLY A 57 6.83 -19.56 3.59
C GLY A 57 6.29 -18.47 4.50
N LEU A 58 6.61 -17.19 4.25
CA LEU A 58 6.26 -16.08 5.15
C LEU A 58 5.29 -15.08 4.49
N THR A 59 4.35 -15.58 3.70
CA THR A 59 3.45 -14.74 2.86
C THR A 59 1.98 -14.80 3.26
N ASN A 60 1.61 -15.58 4.27
CA ASN A 60 0.22 -15.84 4.64
C ASN A 60 -0.24 -15.02 5.85
N VAL A 61 -1.54 -14.89 6.01
CA VAL A 61 -2.18 -14.54 7.27
C VAL A 61 -2.23 -15.80 8.13
N ILE A 62 -1.69 -15.73 9.33
CA ILE A 62 -1.56 -16.88 10.25
C ILE A 62 -2.88 -17.09 11.00
N ALA A 63 -3.47 -15.99 11.50
CA ALA A 63 -4.74 -16.01 12.19
C ALA A 63 -5.42 -14.65 12.14
N VAL A 64 -6.76 -14.64 12.17
CA VAL A 64 -7.58 -13.45 12.43
C VAL A 64 -8.42 -13.74 13.67
N ASP A 65 -8.30 -12.90 14.69
CA ASP A 65 -9.17 -12.89 15.85
C ASP A 65 -10.17 -11.75 15.71
N ALA A 66 -11.38 -12.09 15.32
CA ALA A 66 -12.44 -11.11 15.07
C ALA A 66 -12.98 -10.48 16.36
N GLU A 67 -12.93 -11.19 17.49
CA GLU A 67 -13.40 -10.70 18.79
C GLU A 67 -12.39 -9.71 19.39
N ALA A 68 -11.10 -10.09 19.40
CA ALA A 68 -10.02 -9.22 19.83
C ALA A 68 -9.66 -8.14 18.80
N ARG A 69 -10.20 -8.22 17.56
CA ARG A 69 -9.85 -7.35 16.42
C ARG A 69 -8.36 -7.29 16.18
N THR A 70 -7.74 -8.45 16.09
CA THR A 70 -6.30 -8.57 15.81
C THR A 70 -6.04 -9.58 14.71
N ALA A 71 -4.88 -9.48 14.07
CA ALA A 71 -4.40 -10.51 13.17
C ALA A 71 -2.93 -10.83 13.45
N ASP A 72 -2.58 -12.12 13.41
CA ASP A 72 -1.21 -12.61 13.31
C ASP A 72 -0.87 -12.80 11.82
N VAL A 73 0.20 -12.16 11.36
CA VAL A 73 0.50 -12.03 9.94
C VAL A 73 1.98 -12.29 9.68
N ALA A 74 2.29 -13.11 8.69
CA ALA A 74 3.66 -13.30 8.25
C ALA A 74 4.23 -12.02 7.60
N GLY A 75 5.49 -11.69 7.83
CA GLY A 75 6.09 -10.42 7.47
C GLY A 75 6.10 -10.10 5.97
N MET A 76 6.01 -11.13 5.12
CA MET A 76 5.95 -10.98 3.65
C MET A 76 4.53 -11.10 3.10
N CYS A 77 3.51 -11.19 3.95
CA CYS A 77 2.11 -11.15 3.54
C CYS A 77 1.82 -9.81 2.85
N THR A 78 1.18 -9.85 1.70
CA THR A 78 0.78 -8.64 0.99
C THR A 78 -0.47 -8.03 1.62
N TYR A 79 -0.65 -6.73 1.49
CA TYR A 79 -1.91 -6.12 1.93
C TYR A 79 -3.12 -6.61 1.13
N GLU A 80 -2.95 -7.06 -0.14
CA GLU A 80 -4.01 -7.72 -0.89
C GLU A 80 -4.51 -8.96 -0.15
N ASP A 81 -3.60 -9.84 0.28
CA ASP A 81 -3.95 -11.08 1.00
C ASP A 81 -4.47 -10.80 2.42
N LEU A 82 -3.88 -9.83 3.10
CA LEU A 82 -4.32 -9.41 4.44
C LEU A 82 -5.74 -8.84 4.43
N VAL A 83 -6.04 -7.94 3.51
CA VAL A 83 -7.39 -7.37 3.33
C VAL A 83 -8.39 -8.46 2.91
N ALA A 84 -8.00 -9.38 2.01
CA ALA A 84 -8.85 -10.49 1.62
C ALA A 84 -9.20 -11.43 2.80
N ALA A 85 -8.27 -11.58 3.77
CA ALA A 85 -8.50 -12.39 4.96
C ALA A 85 -9.34 -11.67 6.03
N THR A 86 -9.28 -10.34 6.13
CA THR A 86 -9.93 -9.59 7.22
C THR A 86 -11.32 -9.06 6.86
N LEU A 87 -11.56 -8.64 5.60
CA LEU A 87 -12.86 -8.12 5.17
C LEU A 87 -14.05 -9.08 5.38
N PRO A 88 -13.93 -10.42 5.22
CA PRO A 88 -15.02 -11.34 5.53
C PRO A 88 -15.49 -11.31 6.99
N HIS A 89 -14.64 -10.81 7.89
CA HIS A 89 -14.95 -10.59 9.30
C HIS A 89 -15.49 -9.17 9.59
N GLY A 90 -15.71 -8.35 8.55
CA GLY A 90 -16.09 -6.95 8.72
C GLY A 90 -14.96 -6.08 9.31
N LEU A 91 -13.71 -6.52 9.15
CA LEU A 91 -12.52 -5.88 9.70
C LEU A 91 -11.54 -5.48 8.58
N SER A 92 -10.70 -4.49 8.85
CA SER A 92 -9.59 -4.06 7.99
C SER A 92 -8.37 -3.70 8.84
N PRO A 93 -7.14 -3.83 8.32
CA PRO A 93 -5.99 -3.16 8.93
C PRO A 93 -6.25 -1.66 9.08
N LEU A 94 -5.72 -1.04 10.14
CA LEU A 94 -5.93 0.37 10.45
C LEU A 94 -5.44 1.30 9.32
N VAL A 95 -4.35 0.92 8.68
CA VAL A 95 -3.74 1.64 7.56
C VAL A 95 -3.44 0.66 6.42
N VAL A 96 -4.00 0.90 5.24
CA VAL A 96 -3.86 0.04 4.06
C VAL A 96 -3.15 0.80 2.94
N PRO A 97 -1.88 0.45 2.61
CA PRO A 97 -1.16 1.05 1.50
C PRO A 97 -1.87 0.89 0.17
N GLN A 98 -1.76 1.90 -0.68
CA GLN A 98 -2.46 2.01 -1.97
C GLN A 98 -2.16 0.88 -2.94
N LEU A 99 -0.97 0.25 -2.85
CA LEU A 99 -0.54 -0.78 -3.79
C LEU A 99 -0.68 -2.16 -3.16
N LYS A 100 -1.44 -3.02 -3.81
CA LYS A 100 -1.76 -4.39 -3.39
C LYS A 100 -0.55 -5.24 -3.02
N THR A 101 0.58 -5.02 -3.68
CA THR A 101 1.80 -5.81 -3.54
C THR A 101 2.72 -5.37 -2.41
N ILE A 102 2.41 -4.29 -1.71
CA ILE A 102 3.16 -3.90 -0.51
C ILE A 102 2.93 -4.96 0.57
N THR A 103 4.01 -5.39 1.21
CA THR A 103 3.95 -6.37 2.31
C THR A 103 3.85 -5.66 3.65
N LEU A 104 3.18 -6.30 4.62
CA LEU A 104 3.02 -5.73 5.96
C LEU A 104 4.38 -5.38 6.59
N GLY A 105 5.34 -6.32 6.61
CA GLY A 105 6.68 -6.05 7.12
C GLY A 105 7.42 -4.95 6.35
N GLY A 106 7.16 -4.81 5.04
CA GLY A 106 7.70 -3.73 4.22
C GLY A 106 7.11 -2.35 4.59
N ALA A 107 5.82 -2.27 4.88
CA ALA A 107 5.16 -1.04 5.30
C ALA A 107 5.61 -0.60 6.70
N VAL A 108 5.81 -1.54 7.63
CA VAL A 108 6.29 -1.25 8.98
C VAL A 108 7.73 -0.75 8.97
N THR A 109 8.62 -1.39 8.19
CA THR A 109 10.03 -0.97 8.11
C THR A 109 10.29 0.23 7.21
N GLY A 110 9.40 0.53 6.27
CA GLY A 110 9.58 1.61 5.30
C GLY A 110 8.73 2.84 5.59
N LEU A 111 7.79 2.72 6.49
CA LEU A 111 6.70 3.64 6.75
C LEU A 111 5.82 3.92 5.52
N GLY A 112 4.68 4.53 5.72
CA GLY A 112 3.77 4.96 4.68
C GLY A 112 2.70 5.85 5.26
N ILE A 113 2.21 6.81 4.48
CA ILE A 113 1.07 7.66 4.84
C ILE A 113 -0.07 7.29 3.91
N GLU A 114 -1.24 7.05 4.46
CA GLU A 114 -2.45 6.68 3.74
C GLU A 114 -3.65 7.49 4.21
N SER A 115 -4.77 7.39 3.52
CA SER A 115 -5.96 8.20 3.81
C SER A 115 -6.53 8.03 5.22
N ALA A 116 -6.21 6.95 5.94
CA ALA A 116 -6.60 6.73 7.33
C ALA A 116 -5.54 7.23 8.34
N SER A 117 -4.35 7.64 7.88
CA SER A 117 -3.22 7.94 8.76
C SER A 117 -3.44 9.14 9.65
N PHE A 118 -4.25 10.12 9.23
CA PHE A 118 -4.56 11.29 10.06
C PHE A 118 -5.28 10.88 11.37
N ARG A 119 -5.91 9.72 11.40
CA ARG A 119 -6.67 9.17 12.51
C ARG A 119 -5.96 7.99 13.20
N ASN A 120 -5.33 7.13 12.40
CA ASN A 120 -4.77 5.85 12.83
C ASN A 120 -3.25 5.83 12.91
N GLY A 121 -2.58 6.96 12.59
CA GLY A 121 -1.11 6.98 12.50
C GLY A 121 -0.59 6.22 11.28
N LEU A 122 0.61 5.66 11.40
CA LEU A 122 1.32 4.94 10.34
C LEU A 122 1.17 3.42 10.51
N PRO A 123 1.49 2.60 9.50
CA PRO A 123 1.32 1.14 9.59
C PRO A 123 1.93 0.49 10.83
N HIS A 124 3.06 0.97 11.32
CA HIS A 124 3.74 0.41 12.48
C HIS A 124 3.01 0.67 13.80
N GLU A 125 2.19 1.72 13.89
CA GLU A 125 1.47 2.07 15.11
C GLU A 125 0.31 1.10 15.41
N SER A 126 -0.10 0.31 14.41
CA SER A 126 -1.03 -0.82 14.61
C SER A 126 -0.36 -2.09 15.13
N VAL A 127 0.98 -2.13 15.22
CA VAL A 127 1.71 -3.35 15.62
C VAL A 127 1.73 -3.48 17.12
N LEU A 128 1.23 -4.61 17.61
CA LEU A 128 1.22 -4.96 19.04
C LEU A 128 2.46 -5.73 19.45
N GLU A 129 2.96 -6.59 18.55
CA GLU A 129 4.07 -7.49 18.76
C GLU A 129 4.67 -7.90 17.42
N MET A 130 5.96 -8.13 17.35
CA MET A 130 6.61 -8.66 16.16
C MET A 130 7.71 -9.66 16.50
N ASP A 131 7.97 -10.61 15.59
CA ASP A 131 9.15 -11.47 15.63
C ASP A 131 10.11 -11.00 14.53
N VAL A 132 11.36 -10.71 14.88
CA VAL A 132 12.37 -10.11 14.00
C VAL A 132 13.57 -11.03 13.86
N LEU A 133 13.92 -11.41 12.61
CA LEU A 133 15.22 -12.00 12.31
C LEU A 133 16.27 -10.89 12.36
N THR A 134 17.15 -10.96 13.37
CA THR A 134 18.23 -9.97 13.59
C THR A 134 19.50 -10.32 12.81
N GLY A 135 20.48 -9.43 12.86
CA GLY A 135 21.80 -9.65 12.24
C GLY A 135 22.64 -10.72 12.90
N THR A 136 22.26 -11.23 14.07
CA THR A 136 22.89 -12.40 14.73
C THR A 136 22.38 -13.74 14.17
N GLY A 137 21.29 -13.72 13.42
CA GLY A 137 20.66 -14.93 12.89
C GLY A 137 19.60 -15.52 13.83
N ASP A 138 19.26 -14.80 14.90
CA ASP A 138 18.22 -15.18 15.84
C ASP A 138 16.90 -14.50 15.49
N VAL A 139 15.79 -15.19 15.76
CA VAL A 139 14.46 -14.60 15.72
C VAL A 139 14.11 -14.12 17.12
N VAL A 140 14.02 -12.80 17.28
CA VAL A 140 13.77 -12.13 18.55
C VAL A 140 12.37 -11.56 18.56
N ARG A 141 11.62 -11.84 19.63
CA ARG A 141 10.31 -11.19 19.84
C ARG A 141 10.52 -9.77 20.35
N ALA A 142 9.74 -8.84 19.84
CA ALA A 142 9.73 -7.44 20.27
C ALA A 142 8.29 -6.94 20.45
N SER A 143 8.05 -6.30 21.58
CA SER A 143 6.78 -5.67 21.97
C SER A 143 7.07 -4.49 22.92
N PRO A 144 6.06 -3.73 23.36
CA PRO A 144 6.25 -2.72 24.39
C PRO A 144 6.87 -3.24 25.69
N ASP A 145 6.64 -4.54 26.03
CA ASP A 145 7.06 -5.16 27.27
C ASP A 145 8.26 -6.12 27.12
N GLU A 146 8.51 -6.61 25.88
CA GLU A 146 9.61 -7.53 25.58
C GLU A 146 10.51 -6.95 24.49
N ASN A 147 11.80 -6.74 24.77
CA ASN A 147 12.75 -6.06 23.87
C ASN A 147 12.23 -4.71 23.34
N PRO A 148 11.79 -3.79 24.24
CA PRO A 148 11.11 -2.56 23.87
C PRO A 148 11.95 -1.62 23.01
N ASP A 149 13.27 -1.66 23.15
CA ASP A 149 14.18 -0.83 22.35
C ASP A 149 14.20 -1.29 20.89
N LEU A 150 14.22 -2.59 20.63
CA LEU A 150 14.07 -3.14 19.28
C LEU A 150 12.70 -2.79 18.72
N PHE A 151 11.64 -2.93 19.52
CA PHE A 151 10.27 -2.61 19.11
C PHE A 151 10.13 -1.16 18.65
N ARG A 152 10.65 -0.21 19.43
CA ARG A 152 10.61 1.22 19.11
C ARG A 152 11.52 1.63 17.97
N ALA A 153 12.68 0.98 17.81
CA ALA A 153 13.65 1.33 16.78
C ALA A 153 13.40 0.67 15.42
N PHE A 154 12.60 -0.41 15.39
CA PHE A 154 12.37 -1.21 14.18
C PHE A 154 11.61 -0.46 13.07
N PRO A 155 10.57 0.35 13.34
CA PRO A 155 9.92 1.18 12.32
C PRO A 155 10.93 2.12 11.65
N ASN A 156 10.75 2.35 10.33
CA ASN A 156 11.65 3.17 9.53
C ASN A 156 13.13 2.73 9.50
N SER A 157 13.42 1.49 9.90
CA SER A 157 14.78 0.95 9.89
C SER A 157 15.25 0.49 8.50
N TYR A 158 14.34 0.37 7.54
CA TYR A 158 14.62 -0.09 6.16
C TYR A 158 15.39 -1.41 6.09
N GLY A 159 15.26 -2.26 7.11
CA GLY A 159 15.91 -3.57 7.21
C GLY A 159 17.33 -3.52 7.80
N THR A 160 17.79 -2.40 8.36
CA THR A 160 19.12 -2.29 9.01
C THR A 160 19.16 -3.02 10.36
N LEU A 161 18.01 -3.15 11.02
CA LEU A 161 17.90 -3.87 12.31
C LEU A 161 17.44 -5.32 12.14
N GLY A 162 17.08 -5.74 10.94
CA GLY A 162 16.61 -7.09 10.65
C GLY A 162 15.34 -7.12 9.80
N TYR A 163 14.69 -8.28 9.75
CA TYR A 163 13.49 -8.52 8.96
C TYR A 163 12.38 -9.10 9.84
N SER A 164 11.21 -8.47 9.84
CA SER A 164 10.03 -9.02 10.52
C SER A 164 9.58 -10.30 9.85
N VAL A 165 9.49 -11.39 10.64
CA VAL A 165 8.99 -12.69 10.18
C VAL A 165 7.52 -12.87 10.51
N ARG A 166 7.06 -12.29 11.61
CA ARG A 166 5.65 -12.23 12.05
C ARG A 166 5.36 -10.85 12.67
N LEU A 167 4.13 -10.40 12.49
CA LEU A 167 3.61 -9.20 13.17
C LEU A 167 2.19 -9.52 13.66
N LYS A 168 1.91 -9.14 14.88
CA LYS A 168 0.54 -9.06 15.41
C LYS A 168 0.08 -7.62 15.33
N ILE A 169 -1.05 -7.39 14.64
CA ILE A 169 -1.57 -6.05 14.38
C ILE A 169 -3.00 -5.91 14.87
N GLU A 170 -3.38 -4.67 15.15
CA GLU A 170 -4.76 -4.27 15.37
C GLU A 170 -5.53 -4.17 14.06
N LEU A 171 -6.83 -4.44 14.15
CA LEU A 171 -7.80 -4.30 13.07
C LEU A 171 -8.93 -3.38 13.54
N GLU A 172 -9.56 -2.69 12.59
CA GLU A 172 -10.73 -1.86 12.87
C GLU A 172 -11.98 -2.35 12.12
N PRO A 173 -13.18 -2.15 12.68
CA PRO A 173 -14.42 -2.44 11.98
C PRO A 173 -14.60 -1.56 10.76
N VAL A 174 -15.09 -2.15 9.67
CA VAL A 174 -15.45 -1.42 8.45
C VAL A 174 -16.90 -1.67 8.06
N LYS A 175 -17.46 -0.74 7.29
CA LYS A 175 -18.77 -0.89 6.67
C LYS A 175 -18.62 -1.29 5.20
N PRO A 176 -19.68 -1.84 4.56
CA PRO A 176 -19.59 -2.35 3.19
C PRO A 176 -19.21 -1.32 2.14
N PHE A 177 -19.50 -0.04 2.39
CA PHE A 177 -19.29 1.06 1.44
C PHE A 177 -18.51 2.21 2.06
N VAL A 178 -17.90 3.00 1.18
CA VAL A 178 -17.35 4.32 1.49
C VAL A 178 -18.07 5.34 0.63
N ALA A 179 -18.73 6.30 1.28
CA ALA A 179 -19.27 7.50 0.66
C ALA A 179 -18.13 8.52 0.53
N LEU A 180 -17.92 9.03 -0.68
CA LEU A 180 -16.83 9.96 -1.01
C LEU A 180 -17.39 11.33 -1.33
N ARG A 181 -16.69 12.36 -0.88
CA ARG A 181 -16.89 13.76 -1.25
C ARG A 181 -15.58 14.29 -1.78
N HIS A 182 -15.57 14.78 -2.99
CA HIS A 182 -14.42 15.43 -3.61
C HIS A 182 -14.67 16.95 -3.56
N LEU A 183 -13.96 17.64 -2.68
CA LEU A 183 -14.07 19.08 -2.45
C LEU A 183 -13.00 19.79 -3.28
N ARG A 184 -13.41 20.67 -4.18
CA ARG A 184 -12.51 21.46 -5.03
C ARG A 184 -11.98 22.67 -4.29
N PHE A 185 -10.71 23.02 -4.54
CA PHE A 185 -10.05 24.25 -4.05
C PHE A 185 -9.26 24.91 -5.18
N HIS A 186 -9.29 26.24 -5.20
CA HIS A 186 -8.63 27.08 -6.20
C HIS A 186 -7.25 27.58 -5.71
N SER A 187 -6.86 27.25 -4.48
CA SER A 187 -5.53 27.52 -3.94
C SER A 187 -5.10 26.41 -2.98
N LEU A 188 -3.80 26.18 -2.92
CA LEU A 188 -3.23 25.21 -1.97
C LEU A 188 -3.44 25.65 -0.52
N SER A 189 -3.43 26.96 -0.25
CA SER A 189 -3.68 27.50 1.10
C SER A 189 -5.07 27.12 1.60
N ALA A 190 -6.12 27.34 0.78
CA ALA A 190 -7.49 26.99 1.14
C ALA A 190 -7.67 25.47 1.34
N LEU A 191 -6.98 24.65 0.53
CA LEU A 191 -6.98 23.20 0.70
C LEU A 191 -6.35 22.79 2.05
N ILE A 192 -5.18 23.36 2.39
CA ILE A 192 -4.48 23.05 3.64
C ILE A 192 -5.34 23.48 4.84
N GLU A 193 -5.90 24.69 4.84
CA GLU A 193 -6.78 25.16 5.91
C GLU A 193 -8.02 24.27 6.12
N ALA A 194 -8.58 23.73 5.03
CA ALA A 194 -9.70 22.81 5.12
C ALA A 194 -9.24 21.43 5.65
N MET A 195 -8.06 20.96 5.24
CA MET A 195 -7.46 19.73 5.72
C MET A 195 -7.17 19.81 7.22
N ASP A 196 -6.53 20.88 7.68
CA ASP A 196 -6.19 21.10 9.08
C ASP A 196 -7.44 21.07 9.96
N ARG A 197 -8.51 21.76 9.55
CA ARG A 197 -9.80 21.72 10.27
C ARG A 197 -10.37 20.31 10.39
N ILE A 198 -10.28 19.50 9.32
CA ILE A 198 -10.76 18.11 9.38
C ILE A 198 -9.88 17.28 10.31
N VAL A 199 -8.57 17.46 10.28
CA VAL A 199 -7.63 16.75 11.17
C VAL A 199 -7.88 17.12 12.64
N GLU A 200 -8.06 18.40 12.94
CA GLU A 200 -8.32 18.89 14.30
C GLU A 200 -9.66 18.42 14.87
N THR A 201 -10.71 18.40 14.04
CA THR A 201 -12.06 18.08 14.50
C THR A 201 -12.47 16.62 14.32
N GLY A 202 -11.71 15.84 13.52
CA GLY A 202 -12.06 14.49 13.10
C GLY A 202 -13.28 14.43 12.17
N GLY A 203 -13.75 15.58 11.65
CA GLY A 203 -15.01 15.67 10.93
C GLY A 203 -15.11 16.79 9.91
N LEU A 204 -16.15 16.73 9.09
CA LEU A 204 -16.52 17.76 8.13
C LEU A 204 -18.00 18.05 8.25
N ASN A 205 -18.37 19.32 8.56
CA ASN A 205 -19.75 19.77 8.75
C ASN A 205 -20.53 18.94 9.83
N GLY A 206 -19.83 18.52 10.89
CA GLY A 206 -20.44 17.73 11.98
C GLY A 206 -20.54 16.23 11.71
N GLU A 207 -20.12 15.76 10.54
CA GLU A 207 -20.05 14.34 10.19
C GLU A 207 -18.62 13.80 10.36
N PRO A 208 -18.42 12.58 10.91
CA PRO A 208 -17.10 12.01 11.07
C PRO A 208 -16.45 11.72 9.72
N VAL A 209 -15.12 11.90 9.65
CA VAL A 209 -14.30 11.56 8.48
C VAL A 209 -13.46 10.34 8.81
N ASP A 210 -13.60 9.27 8.02
CA ASP A 210 -12.82 8.04 8.19
C ASP A 210 -11.55 8.05 7.34
N TYR A 211 -11.58 8.73 6.20
CA TYR A 211 -10.50 8.76 5.21
C TYR A 211 -10.32 10.16 4.64
N LEU A 212 -9.08 10.61 4.50
CA LEU A 212 -8.73 11.93 4.00
C LEU A 212 -7.51 11.84 3.07
N ASP A 213 -7.70 12.26 1.81
CA ASP A 213 -6.63 12.40 0.81
C ASP A 213 -6.62 13.80 0.22
N GLY A 214 -5.44 14.28 -0.18
CA GLY A 214 -5.28 15.48 -0.99
C GLY A 214 -4.76 15.14 -2.40
N VAL A 215 -5.32 15.76 -3.43
CA VAL A 215 -4.85 15.64 -4.82
C VAL A 215 -4.66 17.03 -5.44
N VAL A 216 -3.46 17.31 -5.93
CA VAL A 216 -3.11 18.59 -6.56
C VAL A 216 -2.88 18.36 -8.05
N PHE A 217 -3.66 19.02 -8.89
CA PHE A 217 -3.53 18.98 -10.36
C PHE A 217 -2.77 20.17 -10.90
N SER A 218 -2.97 21.35 -10.31
CA SER A 218 -2.25 22.59 -10.62
C SER A 218 -2.23 23.51 -9.39
N ALA A 219 -1.64 24.69 -9.51
CA ALA A 219 -1.66 25.71 -8.45
C ALA A 219 -3.08 26.21 -8.13
N GLU A 220 -3.98 26.18 -9.14
CA GLU A 220 -5.35 26.66 -9.07
C GLU A 220 -6.40 25.53 -9.04
N GLU A 221 -5.94 24.26 -9.03
CA GLU A 221 -6.83 23.11 -9.04
C GLU A 221 -6.33 22.01 -8.12
N SER A 222 -6.99 21.88 -6.98
CA SER A 222 -6.72 20.84 -6.00
C SER A 222 -8.00 20.34 -5.34
N TYR A 223 -7.96 19.17 -4.76
CA TYR A 223 -9.12 18.50 -4.17
C TYR A 223 -8.77 17.85 -2.84
N LEU A 224 -9.69 17.93 -1.86
CA LEU A 224 -9.75 16.99 -0.75
C LEU A 224 -10.73 15.87 -1.10
N CYS A 225 -10.29 14.64 -0.93
CA CYS A 225 -11.10 13.44 -1.05
C CYS A 225 -11.45 12.96 0.35
N VAL A 226 -12.67 13.25 0.78
CA VAL A 226 -13.16 12.92 2.12
C VAL A 226 -14.00 11.66 2.04
N GLY A 227 -13.65 10.62 2.79
CA GLY A 227 -14.36 9.34 2.81
C GLY A 227 -15.01 9.07 4.15
N GLN A 228 -16.26 8.60 4.11
CA GLN A 228 -17.01 8.16 5.27
C GLN A 228 -17.49 6.72 5.08
N ARG A 229 -17.28 5.86 6.07
CA ARG A 229 -17.81 4.49 6.07
C ARG A 229 -19.32 4.48 6.13
N SER A 230 -19.97 3.74 5.23
CA SER A 230 -21.42 3.72 5.09
C SER A 230 -21.95 2.29 4.99
N ALA A 231 -23.04 2.00 5.72
CA ALA A 231 -23.81 0.78 5.57
C ALA A 231 -24.94 0.94 4.53
N THR A 232 -25.22 2.17 4.07
CA THR A 232 -26.33 2.47 3.18
C THR A 232 -26.04 1.95 1.77
N PRO A 233 -26.86 1.04 1.22
CA PRO A 233 -26.72 0.57 -0.14
C PRO A 233 -26.98 1.68 -1.16
N GLY A 234 -26.44 1.52 -2.38
CA GLY A 234 -26.69 2.44 -3.48
C GLY A 234 -25.75 2.18 -4.64
N PRO A 235 -25.89 2.91 -5.76
CA PRO A 235 -25.00 2.79 -6.90
C PRO A 235 -23.54 3.02 -6.48
N VAL A 236 -22.64 2.21 -7.03
CA VAL A 236 -21.18 2.33 -6.83
C VAL A 236 -20.49 2.57 -8.15
N SER A 237 -19.42 3.37 -8.12
CA SER A 237 -18.53 3.57 -9.27
C SER A 237 -17.64 2.36 -9.51
N ASP A 238 -17.28 2.12 -10.77
CA ASP A 238 -16.39 1.04 -11.21
C ASP A 238 -15.15 1.62 -11.89
N TYR A 239 -14.09 1.80 -11.11
CA TYR A 239 -12.81 2.31 -11.60
C TYR A 239 -11.94 1.22 -12.24
N THR A 240 -12.29 -0.05 -12.11
CA THR A 240 -11.67 -1.14 -12.87
C THR A 240 -12.21 -1.24 -14.29
N GLY A 241 -13.34 -0.60 -14.59
CA GLY A 241 -14.00 -0.52 -15.89
C GLY A 241 -13.44 0.59 -16.80
N LYS A 242 -14.31 1.49 -17.23
CA LYS A 242 -13.97 2.58 -18.16
C LYS A 242 -13.42 3.83 -17.49
N GLN A 243 -13.85 4.09 -16.27
CA GLN A 243 -13.47 5.27 -15.51
C GLN A 243 -12.07 5.13 -14.92
N ILE A 244 -11.46 6.28 -14.63
CA ILE A 244 -10.15 6.39 -13.98
C ILE A 244 -10.34 7.22 -12.73
N TYR A 245 -10.00 6.67 -11.55
CA TYR A 245 -10.31 7.28 -10.28
C TYR A 245 -9.82 8.74 -10.18
N TYR A 246 -8.53 8.98 -10.32
CA TYR A 246 -8.01 10.33 -10.10
C TYR A 246 -8.56 11.38 -11.09
N ARG A 247 -8.89 10.99 -12.33
CA ARG A 247 -9.57 11.89 -13.29
C ARG A 247 -11.04 12.10 -12.93
N SER A 248 -11.65 11.14 -12.28
CA SER A 248 -13.03 11.24 -11.82
C SER A 248 -13.19 12.10 -10.57
N ILE A 249 -12.09 12.45 -9.90
CA ILE A 249 -12.08 13.44 -8.82
C ILE A 249 -12.41 14.82 -9.38
N GLN A 250 -11.83 15.17 -10.53
CA GLN A 250 -12.00 16.48 -11.15
C GLN A 250 -13.45 16.79 -11.48
N HIS A 251 -13.87 18.00 -11.19
CA HIS A 251 -15.18 18.56 -11.55
C HIS A 251 -15.14 20.08 -11.57
N ASP A 252 -16.08 20.68 -12.25
CA ASP A 252 -16.27 22.13 -12.24
C ASP A 252 -16.95 22.56 -10.94
N GLY A 253 -16.44 23.62 -10.34
CA GLY A 253 -16.98 24.21 -9.12
C GLY A 253 -16.51 25.66 -9.00
N PRO A 254 -17.43 26.65 -8.87
CA PRO A 254 -17.06 28.07 -8.90
C PRO A 254 -16.42 28.55 -7.59
N THR A 255 -16.58 27.80 -6.49
CA THR A 255 -16.12 28.20 -5.15
C THR A 255 -15.29 27.10 -4.51
N ASP A 256 -14.42 27.48 -3.58
CA ASP A 256 -13.72 26.54 -2.73
C ASP A 256 -14.74 25.72 -1.91
N GLY A 257 -14.46 24.41 -1.79
CA GLY A 257 -15.35 23.47 -1.13
C GLY A 257 -16.53 22.99 -1.98
N ALA A 258 -16.63 23.38 -3.27
CA ALA A 258 -17.61 22.76 -4.17
C ALA A 258 -17.44 21.24 -4.21
N GLU A 259 -18.54 20.49 -4.09
CA GLU A 259 -18.52 19.06 -3.86
C GLU A 259 -19.00 18.24 -5.04
N LYS A 260 -18.33 17.11 -5.26
CA LYS A 260 -18.82 16.01 -6.08
C LYS A 260 -18.86 14.74 -5.23
N HIS A 261 -20.00 14.07 -5.25
CA HIS A 261 -20.21 12.85 -4.50
C HIS A 261 -19.94 11.60 -5.34
N ASP A 262 -19.43 10.56 -4.66
CA ASP A 262 -19.19 9.25 -5.23
C ASP A 262 -19.40 8.17 -4.15
N ARG A 263 -19.45 6.92 -4.54
CA ARG A 263 -19.53 5.77 -3.62
C ARG A 263 -18.77 4.58 -4.20
N LEU A 264 -18.03 3.91 -3.34
CA LEU A 264 -17.31 2.68 -3.65
C LEU A 264 -17.69 1.58 -2.64
N THR A 265 -17.52 0.31 -3.03
CA THR A 265 -17.38 -0.74 -2.01
C THR A 265 -16.12 -0.49 -1.19
N ILE A 266 -16.07 -0.99 0.04
CA ILE A 266 -14.85 -0.87 0.86
C ILE A 266 -13.64 -1.48 0.14
N HIS A 267 -13.80 -2.64 -0.49
CA HIS A 267 -12.73 -3.28 -1.27
C HIS A 267 -12.22 -2.38 -2.40
N ASP A 268 -13.12 -1.82 -3.20
CA ASP A 268 -12.73 -0.98 -4.34
C ASP A 268 -12.16 0.38 -3.90
N TYR A 269 -12.63 0.88 -2.75
CA TYR A 269 -12.05 2.07 -2.12
C TYR A 269 -10.59 1.85 -1.72
N LEU A 270 -10.28 0.77 -1.01
CA LEU A 270 -8.91 0.46 -0.58
C LEU A 270 -7.95 0.35 -1.78
N TRP A 271 -8.43 -0.13 -2.93
CA TRP A 271 -7.60 -0.38 -4.11
C TRP A 271 -7.81 0.61 -5.27
N ARG A 272 -8.48 1.74 -5.03
CA ARG A 272 -8.83 2.72 -6.08
C ARG A 272 -7.60 3.25 -6.83
N TRP A 273 -6.47 3.38 -6.17
CA TRP A 273 -5.22 3.82 -6.76
C TRP A 273 -4.42 2.71 -7.45
N ASP A 274 -4.54 1.46 -7.01
CA ASP A 274 -3.80 0.32 -7.59
C ASP A 274 -4.20 0.04 -9.04
N THR A 275 -5.48 0.25 -9.38
CA THR A 275 -6.02 0.00 -10.72
C THR A 275 -5.37 0.87 -11.80
N ASP A 276 -5.12 2.11 -11.49
CA ASP A 276 -4.54 3.09 -12.40
C ASP A 276 -3.32 3.75 -11.75
N TRP A 277 -2.38 2.93 -11.36
CA TRP A 277 -1.21 3.37 -10.62
C TRP A 277 -0.48 4.52 -11.30
N PHE A 278 -0.85 5.75 -10.91
CA PHE A 278 -0.27 7.03 -11.31
C PHE A 278 0.10 7.11 -12.80
N TRP A 279 1.31 7.63 -13.07
CA TRP A 279 1.87 7.75 -14.42
C TRP A 279 2.19 6.40 -15.09
N CYS A 280 2.34 5.30 -14.34
CA CYS A 280 2.68 4.00 -14.89
C CYS A 280 1.63 3.48 -15.87
N SER A 281 0.35 3.55 -15.52
CA SER A 281 -0.73 3.17 -16.42
C SER A 281 -0.87 4.12 -17.62
N ARG A 282 -0.52 5.41 -17.42
CA ARG A 282 -0.50 6.41 -18.49
C ARG A 282 0.60 6.12 -19.51
N ALA A 283 1.80 5.71 -19.04
CA ALA A 283 2.96 5.43 -19.90
C ALA A 283 2.68 4.32 -20.94
N PHE A 284 1.85 3.33 -20.59
CA PHE A 284 1.45 2.25 -21.49
C PHE A 284 0.12 2.52 -22.23
N GLY A 285 -0.40 3.74 -22.14
CA GLY A 285 -1.67 4.11 -22.77
C GLY A 285 -2.91 3.46 -22.14
N ALA A 286 -2.79 2.75 -21.02
CA ALA A 286 -3.92 2.07 -20.36
C ALA A 286 -5.01 3.04 -19.89
N GLN A 287 -4.69 4.34 -19.79
CA GLN A 287 -5.64 5.42 -19.48
C GLN A 287 -6.30 6.04 -20.72
N ASN A 288 -5.86 5.69 -21.93
CA ASN A 288 -6.55 6.11 -23.15
C ASN A 288 -7.85 5.32 -23.29
N PRO A 289 -9.04 5.96 -23.42
CA PRO A 289 -10.33 5.26 -23.48
C PRO A 289 -10.42 4.22 -24.61
N ARG A 290 -9.76 4.48 -25.75
CA ARG A 290 -9.71 3.55 -26.88
C ARG A 290 -8.91 2.26 -26.55
N ILE A 291 -7.74 2.43 -25.91
CA ILE A 291 -6.88 1.32 -25.49
C ILE A 291 -7.51 0.61 -24.27
N ARG A 292 -7.99 1.38 -23.28
CA ARG A 292 -8.62 0.87 -22.06
C ARG A 292 -9.81 -0.04 -22.36
N ARG A 293 -10.56 0.23 -23.41
CA ARG A 293 -11.67 -0.65 -23.86
C ARG A 293 -11.22 -2.09 -24.11
N TRP A 294 -10.01 -2.28 -24.63
CA TRP A 294 -9.43 -3.58 -24.99
C TRP A 294 -8.49 -4.14 -23.92
N TRP A 295 -8.05 -3.29 -22.96
CA TRP A 295 -7.17 -3.72 -21.88
C TRP A 295 -7.95 -4.54 -20.85
N PRO A 296 -7.64 -5.85 -20.65
CA PRO A 296 -8.42 -6.72 -19.76
C PRO A 296 -8.41 -6.18 -18.31
N ARG A 297 -9.57 -6.23 -17.64
CA ARG A 297 -9.73 -5.74 -16.25
C ARG A 297 -8.71 -6.35 -15.30
N ARG A 298 -8.46 -7.67 -15.37
CA ARG A 298 -7.50 -8.40 -14.52
C ARG A 298 -6.06 -7.87 -14.61
N TYR A 299 -5.72 -7.12 -15.64
CA TYR A 299 -4.39 -6.55 -15.86
C TYR A 299 -4.32 -5.05 -15.51
N ARG A 300 -5.40 -4.45 -15.02
CA ARG A 300 -5.43 -3.07 -14.53
C ARG A 300 -5.05 -3.04 -13.08
N ARG A 301 -3.76 -3.26 -12.82
CA ARG A 301 -3.21 -3.31 -11.47
C ARG A 301 -1.71 -3.00 -11.46
N SER A 302 -1.25 -2.44 -10.36
CA SER A 302 0.14 -2.01 -10.16
C SER A 302 1.16 -3.09 -10.48
N SER A 303 0.89 -4.34 -10.09
CA SER A 303 1.80 -5.48 -10.34
C SER A 303 2.03 -5.79 -11.82
N VAL A 304 1.08 -5.46 -12.70
CA VAL A 304 1.23 -5.60 -14.15
C VAL A 304 2.05 -4.45 -14.72
N TYR A 305 1.70 -3.22 -14.36
CA TYR A 305 2.43 -2.03 -14.80
C TYR A 305 3.90 -2.07 -14.36
N TRP A 306 4.14 -2.53 -13.14
CA TRP A 306 5.50 -2.76 -12.64
C TRP A 306 6.31 -3.73 -13.50
N LYS A 307 5.73 -4.86 -13.90
CA LYS A 307 6.40 -5.83 -14.78
C LYS A 307 6.72 -5.22 -16.14
N LEU A 308 5.78 -4.47 -16.71
CA LEU A 308 6.00 -3.79 -18.01
C LEU A 308 7.13 -2.76 -17.93
N ILE A 309 7.19 -1.97 -16.86
CA ILE A 309 8.32 -1.04 -16.64
C ILE A 309 9.63 -1.80 -16.48
N GLY A 310 9.62 -2.92 -15.77
CA GLY A 310 10.80 -3.79 -15.63
C GLY A 310 11.32 -4.30 -16.98
N TYR A 311 10.41 -4.71 -17.88
CA TYR A 311 10.75 -5.11 -19.25
C TYR A 311 11.28 -3.91 -20.07
N ASP A 312 10.61 -2.77 -19.99
CA ASP A 312 11.05 -1.57 -20.69
C ASP A 312 12.46 -1.15 -20.25
N ARG A 313 12.74 -1.10 -18.95
CA ARG A 313 14.09 -0.81 -18.42
C ARG A 313 15.14 -1.82 -18.87
N ARG A 314 14.76 -3.10 -18.99
CA ARG A 314 15.70 -4.16 -19.42
C ARG A 314 16.05 -4.07 -20.89
N PHE A 315 15.09 -3.73 -21.72
CA PHE A 315 15.21 -3.79 -23.19
C PHE A 315 15.28 -2.41 -23.86
N GLY A 316 15.10 -1.30 -23.14
CA GLY A 316 15.11 0.06 -23.68
C GLY A 316 14.07 0.28 -24.78
N ILE A 317 12.87 -0.29 -24.61
CA ILE A 317 11.84 -0.31 -25.67
C ILE A 317 11.33 1.11 -25.92
N ALA A 318 11.04 1.87 -24.88
CA ALA A 318 10.55 3.24 -24.97
C ALA A 318 11.61 4.14 -25.62
N ASP A 319 12.87 4.04 -25.19
CA ASP A 319 14.00 4.80 -25.76
C ASP A 319 14.18 4.53 -27.26
N ARG A 320 14.02 3.26 -27.69
CA ARG A 320 14.11 2.88 -29.11
C ARG A 320 12.96 3.45 -29.93
N ILE A 321 11.74 3.44 -29.39
CA ILE A 321 10.54 4.00 -30.06
C ILE A 321 10.69 5.51 -30.20
N GLU A 322 11.16 6.21 -29.17
CA GLU A 322 11.34 7.66 -29.19
C GLU A 322 12.46 8.07 -30.15
N LYS A 323 13.58 7.36 -30.14
CA LYS A 323 14.67 7.57 -31.10
C LYS A 323 14.20 7.38 -32.55
N ARG A 324 13.35 6.37 -32.81
CA ARG A 324 12.75 6.13 -34.13
C ARG A 324 11.81 7.25 -34.55
N ASN A 325 11.13 7.90 -33.60
CA ASN A 325 10.21 8.99 -33.82
C ASN A 325 10.87 10.38 -33.80
N GLY A 326 12.24 10.45 -33.80
CA GLY A 326 13.00 11.70 -33.77
C GLY A 326 12.85 12.51 -32.48
N ARG A 327 12.40 11.90 -31.40
CA ARG A 327 12.27 12.54 -30.09
C ARG A 327 13.49 12.24 -29.23
N PRO A 328 13.94 13.18 -28.37
CA PRO A 328 15.00 12.89 -27.43
C PRO A 328 14.54 11.75 -26.49
N PRO A 329 15.49 10.94 -25.96
CA PRO A 329 15.16 9.94 -24.92
C PRO A 329 14.39 10.62 -23.78
N ARG A 330 13.35 9.96 -23.27
CA ARG A 330 12.61 10.49 -22.13
C ARG A 330 13.58 10.70 -20.98
N GLU A 331 13.73 11.94 -20.54
CA GLU A 331 14.34 12.21 -19.24
C GLU A 331 13.60 11.35 -18.23
N ARG A 332 14.34 10.51 -17.53
CA ARG A 332 13.76 9.61 -16.56
C ARG A 332 13.27 10.46 -15.41
N VAL A 333 11.97 10.51 -15.18
CA VAL A 333 11.33 11.20 -14.04
C VAL A 333 11.98 10.86 -12.69
N VAL A 334 12.83 9.83 -12.64
CA VAL A 334 13.61 9.38 -11.49
C VAL A 334 14.91 10.18 -11.27
N GLN A 335 15.34 11.00 -12.23
CA GLN A 335 16.55 11.84 -12.07
C GLN A 335 16.24 13.21 -11.46
N ASP A 336 14.97 13.62 -11.43
CA ASP A 336 14.56 14.92 -10.90
C ASP A 336 14.07 14.87 -9.43
N ILE A 337 14.28 13.74 -8.74
CA ILE A 337 13.93 13.55 -7.32
C ILE A 337 15.21 13.18 -6.52
N GLU A 338 16.33 13.84 -6.80
CA GLU A 338 17.48 13.89 -5.88
C GLU A 338 17.55 15.26 -5.18
#